data_e14a0b5c233c314c15d955c610a5d664
#
_entry.id   e14a0b5c233c314c15d955c610a5d664
#
_cell.length_a   1.000
_cell.length_b   1.000
_cell.length_c   1.000
_cell.angle_alpha   90.00
_cell.angle_beta   90.00
_cell.angle_gamma   90.00
#
_symmetry.space_group_name_H-M   'P 1'
#
loop_
_entity.id
_entity.type
_entity.pdbx_description
1 polymer ?
#
loop_
_entity_poly.entity_id
_entity_poly.type
_entity_poly.pdbx_seq_one_letter_code
_entity_poly.pdbx_strand_id
1 'polypeptide(L)'
;MQRIKSLSEYFDHYEKSQSDPEGFWSKIAESFNWIKPWSKVLESDFEKVSIKWFIDAKLNITENIFERNLVKNKEKTAIIWEPNNPDEETKKISYQELYEETCKFSNALKDLGIKKGDRIIIYLSLIHISEP
;
A
#
# COMPACT_ATOMS: atom_id res chain seq x y z
N MET A 1 -0.09 10.79 8.05
CA MET A 1 0.00 9.82 9.16
C MET A 1 0.80 10.46 10.28
N GLN A 2 0.28 10.51 11.49
CA GLN A 2 0.96 11.10 12.64
C GLN A 2 2.08 10.14 13.09
N ARG A 3 3.28 10.67 13.27
CA ARG A 3 4.44 9.87 13.65
C ARG A 3 4.43 9.69 15.18
N ILE A 4 4.40 8.46 15.65
CA ILE A 4 4.52 8.14 17.09
C ILE A 4 5.93 8.52 17.54
N LYS A 5 6.02 9.32 18.60
CA LYS A 5 7.29 9.92 19.08
C LYS A 5 7.75 9.39 20.43
N SER A 6 6.88 8.71 21.17
CA SER A 6 7.18 8.18 22.50
C SER A 6 6.44 6.87 22.76
N LEU A 7 6.93 6.11 23.75
CA LEU A 7 6.30 4.88 24.21
C LEU A 7 4.92 5.15 24.83
N SER A 8 4.76 6.27 25.55
CA SER A 8 3.47 6.68 26.09
C SER A 8 2.45 6.90 24.98
N GLU A 9 2.82 7.65 23.91
CA GLU A 9 1.96 7.88 22.77
C GLU A 9 1.58 6.57 22.06
N TYR A 10 2.50 5.60 22.02
CA TYR A 10 2.19 4.27 21.50
C TYR A 10 1.10 3.56 22.34
N PHE A 11 1.23 3.55 23.65
CA PHE A 11 0.24 2.93 24.53
C PHE A 11 -1.12 3.63 24.46
N ASP A 12 -1.14 4.96 24.40
CA ASP A 12 -2.38 5.73 24.21
C ASP A 12 -3.10 5.36 22.89
N HIS A 13 -2.33 5.21 21.81
CA HIS A 13 -2.87 4.77 20.53
C HIS A 13 -3.35 3.32 20.58
N TYR A 14 -2.59 2.44 21.22
CA TYR A 14 -2.97 1.04 21.38
C TYR A 14 -4.27 0.90 22.16
N GLU A 15 -4.38 1.56 23.32
CA GLU A 15 -5.59 1.56 24.15
C GLU A 15 -6.81 2.07 23.37
N LYS A 16 -6.68 3.17 22.64
CA LYS A 16 -7.74 3.69 21.77
C LYS A 16 -8.12 2.70 20.68
N SER A 17 -7.16 2.02 20.08
CA SER A 17 -7.45 1.02 19.04
C SER A 17 -8.22 -0.19 19.55
N GLN A 18 -8.12 -0.49 20.85
CA GLN A 18 -8.83 -1.59 21.51
C GLN A 18 -10.21 -1.15 22.04
N SER A 19 -10.28 0.04 22.65
CA SER A 19 -11.51 0.53 23.28
C SER A 19 -12.52 1.09 22.27
N ASP A 20 -12.05 1.71 21.18
CA ASP A 20 -12.87 2.25 20.09
C ASP A 20 -12.22 1.95 18.73
N PRO A 21 -12.24 0.69 18.26
CA PRO A 21 -11.62 0.32 16.99
C PRO A 21 -12.25 1.03 15.79
N GLU A 22 -13.56 1.23 15.78
CA GLU A 22 -14.24 1.89 14.65
C GLU A 22 -13.81 3.36 14.53
N GLY A 23 -13.85 4.12 15.61
CA GLY A 23 -13.43 5.53 15.62
C GLY A 23 -11.93 5.69 15.34
N PHE A 24 -11.10 4.82 15.92
CA PHE A 24 -9.65 4.85 15.72
C PHE A 24 -9.27 4.62 14.25
N TRP A 25 -9.77 3.55 13.64
CA TRP A 25 -9.43 3.22 12.26
C TRP A 25 -10.12 4.12 11.24
N SER A 26 -11.33 4.63 11.54
CA SER A 26 -11.98 5.68 10.73
C SER A 26 -11.08 6.90 10.59
N LYS A 27 -10.59 7.42 11.71
CA LYS A 27 -9.72 8.59 11.73
C LYS A 27 -8.42 8.41 10.94
N ILE A 28 -7.83 7.21 10.99
CA ILE A 28 -6.65 6.88 10.17
C ILE A 28 -7.04 6.82 8.70
N ALA A 29 -8.16 6.18 8.37
CA ALA A 29 -8.64 5.98 7.02
C ALA A 29 -9.02 7.29 6.30
N GLU A 30 -9.49 8.32 7.03
CA GLU A 30 -9.76 9.66 6.48
C GLU A 30 -8.53 10.30 5.82
N SER A 31 -7.34 9.83 6.17
CA SER A 31 -6.10 10.32 5.56
C SER A 31 -5.85 9.78 4.15
N PHE A 32 -6.64 8.85 3.64
CA PHE A 32 -6.52 8.26 2.32
C PHE A 32 -7.54 8.86 1.34
N ASN A 33 -7.20 8.84 0.04
CA ASN A 33 -8.10 9.25 -1.03
C ASN A 33 -9.00 8.08 -1.40
N TRP A 34 -10.26 8.15 -1.01
CA TRP A 34 -11.26 7.14 -1.32
C TRP A 34 -12.05 7.51 -2.57
N ILE A 35 -12.18 6.58 -3.51
CA ILE A 35 -13.07 6.72 -4.67
C ILE A 35 -14.54 6.74 -4.18
N LYS A 36 -14.84 5.90 -3.20
CA LYS A 36 -16.11 5.89 -2.47
C LYS A 36 -15.81 5.64 -1.00
N PRO A 37 -16.23 6.52 -0.08
CA PRO A 37 -16.07 6.30 1.35
C PRO A 37 -16.94 5.12 1.82
N TRP A 38 -16.66 4.65 3.02
CA TRP A 38 -17.38 3.55 3.67
C TRP A 38 -18.73 3.98 4.22
N SER A 39 -19.65 3.04 4.28
CA SER A 39 -20.95 3.19 4.99
C SER A 39 -20.83 2.80 6.46
N LYS A 40 -19.96 1.82 6.78
CA LYS A 40 -19.65 1.36 8.12
C LYS A 40 -18.18 0.94 8.20
N VAL A 41 -17.52 1.22 9.32
CA VAL A 41 -16.07 0.95 9.47
C VAL A 41 -15.79 -0.53 9.66
N LEU A 42 -16.52 -1.19 10.56
CA LEU A 42 -16.31 -2.58 10.91
C LEU A 42 -17.65 -3.33 11.03
N GLU A 43 -17.72 -4.52 10.44
CA GLU A 43 -18.73 -5.50 10.68
C GLU A 43 -18.06 -6.83 11.01
N SER A 44 -18.29 -7.33 12.22
CA SER A 44 -17.69 -8.58 12.68
C SER A 44 -18.75 -9.50 13.24
N ASP A 45 -18.70 -10.77 12.85
CA ASP A 45 -19.54 -11.85 13.35
C ASP A 45 -18.62 -13.06 13.55
N PHE A 46 -18.26 -13.31 14.80
CA PHE A 46 -17.37 -14.42 15.14
C PHE A 46 -18.03 -15.79 15.03
N GLU A 47 -19.36 -15.88 15.15
CA GLU A 47 -20.10 -17.14 14.98
C GLU A 47 -20.08 -17.58 13.51
N LYS A 48 -20.17 -16.61 12.58
CA LYS A 48 -20.10 -16.84 11.13
C LYS A 48 -18.68 -16.72 10.57
N VAL A 49 -17.69 -16.46 11.42
CA VAL A 49 -16.30 -16.25 11.01
C VAL A 49 -16.19 -15.19 9.90
N SER A 50 -16.92 -14.09 10.06
CA SER A 50 -16.98 -13.00 9.08
C SER A 50 -16.46 -11.70 9.69
N ILE A 51 -15.44 -11.13 9.10
CA ILE A 51 -14.92 -9.81 9.45
C ILE A 51 -14.80 -9.00 8.18
N LYS A 52 -15.45 -7.83 8.16
CA LYS A 52 -15.40 -6.91 7.02
C LYS A 52 -15.04 -5.52 7.52
N TRP A 53 -14.06 -4.91 6.88
CA TRP A 53 -13.64 -3.54 7.14
C TRP A 53 -14.08 -2.62 6.01
N PHE A 54 -14.43 -1.37 6.36
CA PHE A 54 -14.77 -0.30 5.40
C PHE A 54 -15.82 -0.73 4.37
N ILE A 55 -17.00 -1.08 4.88
CA ILE A 55 -18.12 -1.61 4.09
C ILE A 55 -18.46 -0.64 2.94
N ASP A 56 -18.68 -1.18 1.75
CA ASP A 56 -18.97 -0.46 0.50
C ASP A 56 -17.89 0.51 0.00
N ALA A 57 -16.78 0.63 0.71
CA ALA A 57 -15.71 1.52 0.32
C ALA A 57 -15.01 1.06 -0.96
N LYS A 58 -14.47 2.03 -1.70
CA LYS A 58 -13.62 1.79 -2.88
C LYS A 58 -12.38 2.65 -2.79
N LEU A 59 -11.23 2.03 -2.92
CA LEU A 59 -9.93 2.68 -2.84
C LEU A 59 -9.02 2.10 -3.92
N ASN A 60 -8.18 2.96 -4.49
CA ASN A 60 -7.02 2.56 -5.26
C ASN A 60 -5.75 2.86 -4.44
N ILE A 61 -5.08 1.83 -3.98
CA ILE A 61 -3.87 2.00 -3.16
C ILE A 61 -2.71 2.59 -3.96
N THR A 62 -2.58 2.24 -5.24
CA THR A 62 -1.55 2.76 -6.13
C THR A 62 -1.70 4.25 -6.33
N GLU A 63 -2.92 4.74 -6.54
CA GLU A 63 -3.24 6.17 -6.62
C GLU A 63 -2.85 6.90 -5.32
N ASN A 64 -3.20 6.33 -4.17
CA ASN A 64 -2.82 6.89 -2.88
C ASN A 64 -1.29 6.99 -2.67
N ILE A 65 -0.54 6.03 -3.18
CA ILE A 65 0.93 6.04 -3.12
C ILE A 65 1.47 7.17 -4.01
N PHE A 66 1.01 7.26 -5.25
CA PHE A 66 1.59 8.16 -6.23
C PHE A 66 1.12 9.61 -6.07
N GLU A 67 -0.18 9.88 -5.89
CA GLU A 67 -0.68 11.25 -5.73
C GLU A 67 0.03 12.02 -4.61
N ARG A 68 0.27 11.37 -3.47
CA ARG A 68 0.95 12.00 -2.34
C ARG A 68 2.42 12.29 -2.60
N ASN A 69 3.09 11.44 -3.34
CA ASN A 69 4.53 11.48 -3.50
C ASN A 69 4.96 12.23 -4.75
N LEU A 70 4.21 12.16 -5.85
CA LEU A 70 4.57 12.88 -7.07
C LEU A 70 4.50 14.40 -6.91
N VAL A 71 3.59 14.92 -6.09
CA VAL A 71 3.49 16.36 -5.86
C VAL A 71 4.68 16.94 -5.08
N LYS A 72 5.18 16.23 -4.07
CA LYS A 72 6.18 16.77 -3.12
C LYS A 72 7.53 16.06 -3.14
N ASN A 73 7.56 14.83 -3.62
CA ASN A 73 8.68 13.92 -3.45
C ASN A 73 9.09 13.22 -4.75
N LYS A 74 8.67 13.70 -5.91
CA LYS A 74 8.86 13.00 -7.20
C LYS A 74 10.31 12.55 -7.43
N GLU A 75 11.29 13.37 -7.05
CA GLU A 75 12.72 13.09 -7.21
C GLU A 75 13.32 12.29 -6.04
N LYS A 76 12.54 12.06 -4.97
CA LYS A 76 13.06 11.25 -3.85
C LYS A 76 13.10 9.78 -4.22
N THR A 77 14.09 9.10 -3.70
CA THR A 77 14.24 7.64 -3.84
C THR A 77 13.05 6.93 -3.20
N ALA A 78 12.30 6.19 -4.01
CA ALA A 78 11.20 5.33 -3.59
C ALA A 78 11.69 3.91 -3.30
N ILE A 79 12.63 3.40 -4.11
CA ILE A 79 13.19 2.06 -3.99
C ILE A 79 14.71 2.15 -4.12
N ILE A 80 15.42 1.42 -3.27
CA ILE A 80 16.84 1.14 -3.41
C ILE A 80 16.93 -0.35 -3.71
N TRP A 81 17.46 -0.66 -4.89
CA TRP A 81 17.77 -2.04 -5.26
C TRP A 81 19.26 -2.26 -5.08
N GLU A 82 19.58 -3.24 -4.27
CA GLU A 82 20.96 -3.65 -3.98
C GLU A 82 21.20 -5.00 -4.66
N PRO A 83 22.16 -5.10 -5.58
CA PRO A 83 22.48 -6.34 -6.25
C PRO A 83 23.14 -7.33 -5.29
N ASN A 84 23.00 -8.63 -5.59
CA ASN A 84 23.69 -9.68 -4.84
C ASN A 84 25.21 -9.71 -5.15
N ASN A 85 25.58 -9.34 -6.36
CA ASN A 85 26.98 -9.23 -6.75
C ASN A 85 27.55 -7.87 -6.30
N PRO A 86 28.59 -7.82 -5.43
CA PRO A 86 29.14 -6.58 -4.91
C PRO A 86 29.81 -5.71 -5.97
N ASP A 87 30.14 -6.26 -7.15
CA ASP A 87 30.73 -5.52 -8.26
C ASP A 87 29.70 -4.78 -9.12
N GLU A 88 28.41 -5.02 -8.88
CA GLU A 88 27.33 -4.31 -9.57
C GLU A 88 26.91 -3.04 -8.80
N GLU A 89 26.47 -2.03 -9.54
CA GLU A 89 26.03 -0.78 -8.94
C GLU A 89 24.61 -0.86 -8.36
N THR A 90 24.46 -0.33 -7.15
CA THR A 90 23.14 -0.10 -6.51
C THR A 90 22.28 0.80 -7.38
N LYS A 91 21.01 0.44 -7.59
CA LYS A 91 20.04 1.26 -8.33
C LYS A 91 19.11 1.97 -7.36
N LYS A 92 18.96 3.26 -7.56
CA LYS A 92 17.98 4.09 -6.85
C LYS A 92 16.88 4.49 -7.83
N ILE A 93 15.64 4.17 -7.50
CA ILE A 93 14.46 4.46 -8.32
C ILE A 93 13.69 5.55 -7.58
N SER A 94 13.47 6.68 -8.23
CA SER A 94 12.66 7.77 -7.70
C SER A 94 11.16 7.44 -7.75
N TYR A 95 10.33 8.22 -7.06
CA TYR A 95 8.86 8.09 -7.17
C TYR A 95 8.36 8.36 -8.59
N GLN A 96 9.00 9.26 -9.32
CA GLN A 96 8.66 9.55 -10.70
C GLN A 96 8.93 8.34 -11.61
N GLU A 97 10.14 7.79 -11.54
CA GLU A 97 10.52 6.62 -12.33
C GLU A 97 9.65 5.40 -11.98
N LEU A 98 9.38 5.17 -10.69
CA LEU A 98 8.50 4.09 -10.25
C LEU A 98 7.08 4.24 -10.82
N TYR A 99 6.56 5.46 -10.87
CA TYR A 99 5.25 5.74 -11.46
C TYR A 99 5.24 5.44 -12.96
N GLU A 100 6.23 5.91 -13.69
CA GLU A 100 6.37 5.68 -15.14
C GLU A 100 6.46 4.19 -15.49
N GLU A 101 7.28 3.44 -14.75
CA GLU A 101 7.42 2.00 -14.93
C GLU A 101 6.12 1.25 -14.57
N THR A 102 5.42 1.69 -13.52
CA THR A 102 4.11 1.13 -13.15
C THR A 102 3.08 1.37 -14.25
N CYS A 103 3.06 2.54 -14.87
CA CYS A 103 2.18 2.86 -16.00
C CYS A 103 2.50 2.01 -17.24
N LYS A 104 3.78 1.87 -17.60
CA LYS A 104 4.21 1.00 -18.71
C LYS A 104 3.79 -0.45 -18.48
N PHE A 105 4.06 -0.98 -17.28
CA PHE A 105 3.67 -2.34 -16.94
C PHE A 105 2.16 -2.55 -16.97
N SER A 106 1.40 -1.58 -16.46
CA SER A 106 -0.07 -1.63 -16.52
C SER A 106 -0.60 -1.65 -17.95
N ASN A 107 0.03 -0.92 -18.87
CA ASN A 107 -0.34 -0.94 -20.28
C ASN A 107 0.01 -2.30 -20.93
N ALA A 108 1.19 -2.84 -20.65
CA ALA A 108 1.56 -4.18 -21.12
C ALA A 108 0.57 -5.26 -20.66
N LEU A 109 0.10 -5.20 -19.41
CA LEU A 109 -0.93 -6.13 -18.92
C LEU A 109 -2.26 -5.96 -19.67
N LYS A 110 -2.66 -4.73 -20.00
CA LYS A 110 -3.87 -4.48 -20.80
C LYS A 110 -3.72 -5.02 -22.23
N ASP A 111 -2.56 -4.84 -22.83
CA ASP A 111 -2.27 -5.34 -24.18
C ASP A 111 -2.29 -6.88 -24.23
N LEU A 112 -1.91 -7.54 -23.13
CA LEU A 112 -2.07 -8.99 -22.95
C LEU A 112 -3.52 -9.42 -22.68
N GLY A 113 -4.47 -8.48 -22.65
CA GLY A 113 -5.89 -8.75 -22.50
C GLY A 113 -6.35 -8.94 -21.05
N ILE A 114 -5.51 -8.65 -20.07
CA ILE A 114 -5.85 -8.78 -18.63
C ILE A 114 -6.89 -7.74 -18.24
N LYS A 115 -7.93 -8.21 -17.53
CA LYS A 115 -9.09 -7.42 -17.12
C LYS A 115 -9.30 -7.49 -15.62
N LYS A 116 -10.16 -6.60 -15.13
CA LYS A 116 -10.59 -6.63 -13.72
C LYS A 116 -11.19 -7.98 -13.34
N GLY A 117 -10.64 -8.59 -12.32
CA GLY A 117 -11.05 -9.90 -11.80
C GLY A 117 -10.14 -11.06 -12.24
N ASP A 118 -9.25 -10.82 -13.20
CA ASP A 118 -8.25 -11.81 -13.58
C ASP A 118 -7.22 -12.01 -12.44
N ARG A 119 -6.70 -13.23 -12.38
CA ARG A 119 -5.70 -13.61 -11.38
C ARG A 119 -4.32 -13.60 -12.02
N ILE A 120 -3.42 -12.80 -11.47
CA ILE A 120 -2.03 -12.73 -11.89
C ILE A 120 -1.19 -13.39 -10.80
N ILE A 121 -0.30 -14.29 -11.21
CA ILE A 121 0.64 -14.94 -10.30
C ILE A 121 2.00 -14.28 -10.50
N ILE A 122 2.58 -13.77 -9.42
CA ILE A 122 3.96 -13.31 -9.38
C ILE A 122 4.78 -14.43 -8.75
N TYR A 123 5.61 -15.07 -9.59
CA TYR A 123 6.49 -16.15 -9.14
C TYR A 123 7.89 -15.59 -8.88
N LEU A 124 8.14 -15.26 -7.62
CA LEU A 124 9.45 -14.79 -7.15
C LEU A 124 9.97 -15.78 -6.12
N SER A 125 11.12 -16.36 -6.38
CA SER A 125 11.86 -17.18 -5.44
C SER A 125 12.94 -16.33 -4.75
N LEU A 126 13.20 -16.57 -3.47
CA LEU A 126 14.34 -15.96 -2.78
C LEU A 126 15.67 -16.34 -3.46
N ILE A 127 15.75 -17.51 -4.07
CA ILE A 127 16.91 -17.96 -4.86
C ILE A 127 17.07 -17.10 -6.11
N HIS A 128 15.98 -16.71 -6.77
CA HIS A 128 16.02 -15.86 -7.97
C HIS A 128 16.20 -14.36 -7.66
N ILE A 129 16.03 -13.97 -6.41
CA ILE A 129 16.38 -12.63 -5.92
C ILE A 129 17.89 -12.55 -5.64
N SER A 130 18.52 -13.67 -5.37
CA SER A 130 19.92 -13.79 -5.04
C SER A 130 20.81 -14.36 -6.16
N GLU A 131 20.24 -14.75 -7.30
CA GLU A 131 21.02 -15.16 -8.47
C GLU A 131 21.18 -14.00 -9.46
N PRO A 132 22.39 -13.84 -10.02
CA PRO A 132 22.69 -12.84 -11.04
C PRO A 132 21.98 -13.13 -12.37
#